data_200b36999e24cf393fa4babd437a5bc4
#
_entry.id   200b36999e24cf393fa4babd437a5bc4
#
_cell.length_a   1.000
_cell.length_b   1.000
_cell.length_c   1.000
_cell.angle_alpha   90.00
_cell.angle_beta   90.00
_cell.angle_gamma   90.00
#
_symmetry.space_group_name_H-M   'P 1'
#
loop_
_entity.id
_entity.type
_entity.pdbx_description
1 polymer ?
#
loop_
_entity_poly.entity_id
_entity_poly.type
_entity_poly.pdbx_seq_one_letter_code
_entity_poly.pdbx_strand_id
1 'polypeptide(L)'
;MNENILSPKEYDIVVLGSGEGSKYVAWTFARQGKQVAVIERRYIGGSCPNIACLPSKNIIQSAKVASYFQRSEEFGITKDNFKINMSAVRDRKRKMVDGLIQMHLDNFKASGAELIIGSGRFVGPKTLEVALSDGGTRFLRGKKVIIGTGTRATIEQIPGLSESRPLTHIEALELDHIPEHLLVLGGGYIGLELAQAMRRFGSRVTIIDRNERLAHREDEDVSEGLTDLCQAEGIVICTSDF
;
A
#
# COMPACT_ATOMS: atom_id res chain seq x y z
N MET A 1 -28.20 29.35 -21.91
CA MET A 1 -27.31 28.30 -21.36
C MET A 1 -28.04 27.80 -20.12
N ASN A 2 -28.85 26.72 -20.29
CA ASN A 2 -29.50 26.03 -19.19
C ASN A 2 -28.56 24.91 -18.73
N GLU A 3 -27.67 25.20 -17.81
CA GLU A 3 -27.03 24.14 -17.03
C GLU A 3 -28.09 23.60 -16.08
N ASN A 4 -28.65 22.46 -16.38
CA ASN A 4 -29.35 21.61 -15.43
C ASN A 4 -28.34 21.22 -14.33
N ILE A 5 -28.07 22.12 -13.40
CA ILE A 5 -27.34 21.80 -12.17
C ILE A 5 -28.26 20.85 -11.40
N LEU A 6 -28.06 19.55 -11.56
CA LEU A 6 -28.71 18.55 -10.73
C LEU A 6 -28.45 18.95 -9.27
N SER A 7 -29.52 19.22 -8.53
CA SER A 7 -29.41 19.60 -7.12
C SER A 7 -28.62 18.49 -6.38
N PRO A 8 -27.60 18.85 -5.58
CA PRO A 8 -26.76 17.84 -4.91
C PRO A 8 -27.60 17.00 -3.95
N LYS A 9 -27.36 15.68 -3.95
CA LYS A 9 -27.96 14.79 -2.95
C LYS A 9 -27.33 15.10 -1.59
N GLU A 10 -28.18 15.34 -0.59
CA GLU A 10 -27.77 15.73 0.77
C GLU A 10 -27.43 14.50 1.61
N TYR A 11 -26.38 14.63 2.43
CA TYR A 11 -25.92 13.62 3.39
C TYR A 11 -25.56 14.28 4.73
N ASP A 12 -25.65 13.52 5.82
CA ASP A 12 -25.09 13.98 7.08
C ASP A 12 -23.55 14.03 7.01
N ILE A 13 -22.95 13.00 6.36
CA ILE A 13 -21.49 12.91 6.20
C ILE A 13 -21.17 12.45 4.78
N VAL A 14 -20.25 13.15 4.13
CA VAL A 14 -19.59 12.70 2.89
C VAL A 14 -18.14 12.44 3.20
N VAL A 15 -17.62 11.29 2.79
CA VAL A 15 -16.24 10.88 2.99
C VAL A 15 -15.57 10.73 1.64
N LEU A 16 -14.45 11.41 1.43
CA LEU A 16 -13.65 11.31 0.22
C LEU A 16 -12.45 10.38 0.46
N GLY A 17 -12.54 9.16 -0.05
CA GLY A 17 -11.61 8.06 0.15
C GLY A 17 -12.12 7.04 1.18
N SER A 18 -11.93 5.76 0.91
CA SER A 18 -12.37 4.64 1.75
C SER A 18 -11.26 4.03 2.61
N GLY A 19 -10.16 4.77 2.85
CA GLY A 19 -9.02 4.31 3.63
C GLY A 19 -9.33 4.00 5.09
N GLU A 20 -8.33 3.52 5.84
CA GLU A 20 -8.49 2.96 7.20
C GLU A 20 -9.31 3.86 8.14
N GLY A 21 -8.93 5.10 8.36
CA GLY A 21 -9.70 6.00 9.23
C GLY A 21 -11.09 6.32 8.67
N SER A 22 -11.19 6.51 7.38
CA SER A 22 -12.41 6.91 6.68
C SER A 22 -13.52 5.87 6.74
N LYS A 23 -13.21 4.61 6.46
CA LYS A 23 -14.20 3.52 6.42
C LYS A 23 -14.81 3.25 7.81
N TYR A 24 -13.99 3.27 8.86
CA TYR A 24 -14.52 3.07 10.22
C TYR A 24 -15.44 4.20 10.66
N VAL A 25 -15.09 5.44 10.35
CA VAL A 25 -15.98 6.59 10.59
C VAL A 25 -17.29 6.43 9.82
N ALA A 26 -17.21 6.07 8.53
CA ALA A 26 -18.39 5.89 7.70
C ALA A 26 -19.31 4.78 8.24
N TRP A 27 -18.78 3.60 8.54
CA TRP A 27 -19.54 2.48 9.07
C TRP A 27 -20.17 2.78 10.43
N THR A 28 -19.41 3.46 11.31
CA THR A 28 -19.89 3.81 12.65
C THR A 28 -21.09 4.76 12.58
N PHE A 29 -20.98 5.83 11.83
CA PHE A 29 -22.08 6.79 11.73
C PHE A 29 -23.28 6.27 10.93
N ALA A 30 -23.05 5.47 9.90
CA ALA A 30 -24.15 4.83 9.17
C ALA A 30 -24.95 3.87 10.07
N ARG A 31 -24.28 3.05 10.89
CA ARG A 31 -24.95 2.18 11.90
C ARG A 31 -25.71 2.97 12.95
N GLN A 32 -25.35 4.23 13.19
CA GLN A 32 -26.11 5.15 14.05
C GLN A 32 -27.27 5.85 13.33
N GLY A 33 -27.63 5.42 12.13
CA GLY A 33 -28.75 5.96 11.33
C GLY A 33 -28.43 7.26 10.58
N LYS A 34 -27.16 7.65 10.47
CA LYS A 34 -26.77 8.81 9.66
C LYS A 34 -26.74 8.46 8.18
N GLN A 35 -27.15 9.42 7.33
CA GLN A 35 -26.96 9.29 5.88
C GLN A 35 -25.49 9.56 5.55
N VAL A 36 -24.75 8.50 5.18
CA VAL A 36 -23.32 8.57 4.90
C VAL A 36 -23.02 8.09 3.48
N ALA A 37 -22.28 8.91 2.72
CA ALA A 37 -21.71 8.52 1.43
C ALA A 37 -20.17 8.47 1.51
N VAL A 38 -19.57 7.45 0.92
CA VAL A 38 -18.11 7.30 0.76
C VAL A 38 -17.80 7.26 -0.72
N ILE A 39 -16.91 8.13 -1.17
CA ILE A 39 -16.45 8.19 -2.56
C ILE A 39 -15.08 7.51 -2.61
N GLU A 40 -14.94 6.47 -3.42
CA GLU A 40 -13.68 5.75 -3.63
C GLU A 40 -13.39 5.63 -5.12
N ARG A 41 -12.18 6.01 -5.54
CA ARG A 41 -11.83 5.98 -6.96
C ARG A 41 -11.16 4.68 -7.42
N ARG A 42 -10.50 3.93 -6.51
CA ARG A 42 -9.66 2.81 -6.94
C ARG A 42 -9.56 1.67 -5.93
N TYR A 43 -9.17 1.96 -4.68
CA TYR A 43 -8.79 0.95 -3.69
C TYR A 43 -9.81 0.87 -2.56
N ILE A 44 -10.83 0.03 -2.71
CA ILE A 44 -11.85 -0.15 -1.67
C ILE A 44 -11.19 -0.63 -0.38
N GLY A 45 -11.40 0.12 0.70
CA GLY A 45 -10.73 -0.09 1.98
C GLY A 45 -9.38 0.62 2.13
N GLY A 46 -8.91 1.32 1.07
CA GLY A 46 -7.68 2.12 1.07
C GLY A 46 -6.41 1.33 0.74
N SER A 47 -5.26 1.98 0.92
CA SER A 47 -3.95 1.42 0.56
C SER A 47 -3.56 0.21 1.40
N CYS A 48 -3.87 0.20 2.68
CA CYS A 48 -3.43 -0.85 3.61
C CYS A 48 -3.83 -2.26 3.17
N PRO A 49 -5.11 -2.58 2.84
CA PRO A 49 -5.47 -3.92 2.38
C PRO A 49 -5.09 -4.20 0.94
N ASN A 50 -4.93 -3.18 0.09
CA ASN A 50 -4.78 -3.37 -1.35
C ASN A 50 -3.33 -3.39 -1.84
N ILE A 51 -2.52 -2.42 -1.39
CA ILE A 51 -1.21 -2.13 -1.99
C ILE A 51 -0.09 -1.83 -0.98
N ALA A 52 -0.34 -1.96 0.32
CA ALA A 52 0.65 -1.58 1.33
C ALA A 52 0.80 -2.66 2.41
N CYS A 53 0.25 -2.43 3.61
CA CYS A 53 0.54 -3.22 4.82
C CYS A 53 0.28 -4.72 4.66
N LEU A 54 -0.95 -5.11 4.31
CA LEU A 54 -1.31 -6.52 4.27
C LEU A 54 -0.68 -7.28 3.10
N PRO A 55 -0.64 -6.74 1.86
CA PRO A 55 0.10 -7.34 0.76
C PRO A 55 1.60 -7.51 1.06
N SER A 56 2.27 -6.50 1.64
CA SER A 56 3.69 -6.60 1.97
C SER A 56 3.94 -7.68 3.01
N LYS A 57 3.17 -7.74 4.09
CA LYS A 57 3.29 -8.77 5.13
C LYS A 57 3.01 -10.18 4.59
N ASN A 58 2.11 -10.29 3.60
CA ASN A 58 1.86 -11.56 2.93
C ASN A 58 3.10 -12.06 2.14
N ILE A 59 3.77 -11.17 1.39
CA ILE A 59 5.01 -11.48 0.67
C ILE A 59 6.16 -11.74 1.64
N ILE A 60 6.33 -10.89 2.67
CA ILE A 60 7.35 -11.04 3.72
C ILE A 60 7.22 -12.40 4.42
N GLN A 61 6.00 -12.87 4.67
CA GLN A 61 5.80 -14.21 5.24
C GLN A 61 6.32 -15.32 4.31
N SER A 62 6.13 -15.21 2.99
CA SER A 62 6.73 -16.16 2.04
C SER A 62 8.25 -16.08 2.04
N ALA A 63 8.82 -14.86 2.12
CA ALA A 63 10.26 -14.65 2.22
C ALA A 63 10.85 -15.23 3.53
N LYS A 64 10.11 -15.09 4.63
CA LYS A 64 10.48 -15.72 5.92
C LYS A 64 10.52 -17.24 5.81
N VAL A 65 9.53 -17.85 5.17
CA VAL A 65 9.54 -19.29 4.90
C VAL A 65 10.76 -19.68 4.05
N ALA A 66 11.04 -18.92 2.98
CA ALA A 66 12.22 -19.17 2.14
C ALA A 66 13.53 -19.10 2.93
N SER A 67 13.66 -18.14 3.85
CA SER A 67 14.86 -18.02 4.71
C SER A 67 15.04 -19.23 5.64
N TYR A 68 13.97 -19.81 6.16
CA TYR A 68 14.06 -21.04 6.94
C TYR A 68 14.53 -22.23 6.10
N PHE A 69 14.05 -22.35 4.87
CA PHE A 69 14.55 -23.36 3.95
C PHE A 69 16.04 -23.16 3.65
N GLN A 70 16.49 -21.93 3.45
CA GLN A 70 17.91 -21.63 3.22
C GLN A 70 18.79 -22.06 4.39
N ARG A 71 18.33 -21.85 5.62
CA ARG A 71 19.06 -22.12 6.86
C ARG A 71 18.65 -23.42 7.56
N SER A 72 17.96 -24.33 6.86
CA SER A 72 17.41 -25.55 7.47
C SER A 72 18.48 -26.43 8.14
N GLU A 73 19.70 -26.40 7.65
CA GLU A 73 20.85 -27.20 8.21
C GLU A 73 21.23 -26.72 9.62
N GLU A 74 21.04 -25.43 9.93
CA GLU A 74 21.24 -24.90 11.29
C GLU A 74 20.30 -25.56 12.31
N PHE A 75 19.19 -26.11 11.82
CA PHE A 75 18.18 -26.81 12.63
C PHE A 75 18.26 -28.34 12.48
N GLY A 76 19.34 -28.87 11.88
CA GLY A 76 19.51 -30.30 11.66
C GLY A 76 18.61 -30.88 10.57
N ILE A 77 18.01 -30.04 9.72
CA ILE A 77 17.11 -30.46 8.65
C ILE A 77 17.86 -30.41 7.32
N THR A 78 18.13 -31.56 6.75
CA THR A 78 18.72 -31.69 5.42
C THR A 78 17.66 -31.35 4.37
N LYS A 79 18.05 -30.59 3.35
CA LYS A 79 17.18 -30.22 2.24
C LYS A 79 17.80 -30.55 0.92
N ASP A 80 16.97 -30.95 -0.03
CA ASP A 80 17.32 -30.91 -1.45
C ASP A 80 17.17 -29.49 -2.02
N ASN A 81 17.56 -29.27 -3.26
CA ASN A 81 17.38 -28.00 -3.94
C ASN A 81 15.90 -27.59 -3.95
N PHE A 82 15.61 -26.38 -3.49
CA PHE A 82 14.28 -25.79 -3.61
C PHE A 82 14.30 -24.59 -4.56
N LYS A 83 13.16 -24.31 -5.15
CA LYS A 83 12.98 -23.15 -6.04
C LYS A 83 11.82 -22.30 -5.54
N ILE A 84 11.96 -20.98 -5.67
CA ILE A 84 10.91 -20.04 -5.33
C ILE A 84 10.13 -19.72 -6.60
N ASN A 85 8.82 -19.93 -6.58
CA ASN A 85 7.91 -19.55 -7.63
C ASN A 85 7.26 -18.19 -7.28
N MET A 86 7.84 -17.11 -7.79
CA MET A 86 7.36 -15.75 -7.50
C MET A 86 5.94 -15.50 -8.02
N SER A 87 5.55 -16.10 -9.15
CA SER A 87 4.17 -16.00 -9.62
C SER A 87 3.20 -16.57 -8.58
N ALA A 88 3.52 -17.73 -7.98
CA ALA A 88 2.69 -18.33 -6.91
C ALA A 88 2.68 -17.47 -5.62
N VAL A 89 3.79 -16.84 -5.27
CA VAL A 89 3.87 -15.88 -4.14
C VAL A 89 2.96 -14.70 -4.40
N ARG A 90 3.05 -14.11 -5.59
CA ARG A 90 2.18 -13.00 -6.00
C ARG A 90 0.71 -13.40 -5.99
N ASP A 91 0.36 -14.55 -6.56
CA ASP A 91 -1.02 -15.00 -6.67
C ASP A 91 -1.63 -15.32 -5.29
N ARG A 92 -0.83 -15.86 -4.35
CA ARG A 92 -1.23 -16.02 -2.94
C ARG A 92 -1.57 -14.65 -2.30
N LYS A 93 -0.76 -13.63 -2.56
CA LYS A 93 -1.01 -12.25 -2.11
C LYS A 93 -2.28 -11.68 -2.73
N ARG A 94 -2.47 -11.83 -4.06
CA ARG A 94 -3.67 -11.35 -4.77
C ARG A 94 -4.94 -11.98 -4.22
N LYS A 95 -4.95 -13.30 -4.03
CA LYS A 95 -6.10 -14.00 -3.43
C LYS A 95 -6.48 -13.46 -2.05
N MET A 96 -5.50 -13.10 -1.23
CA MET A 96 -5.76 -12.46 0.06
C MET A 96 -6.37 -11.07 -0.12
N VAL A 97 -5.83 -10.26 -1.04
CA VAL A 97 -6.35 -8.91 -1.34
C VAL A 97 -7.78 -8.97 -1.83
N ASP A 98 -8.11 -9.89 -2.75
CA ASP A 98 -9.47 -10.07 -3.26
C ASP A 98 -10.46 -10.41 -2.13
N GLY A 99 -10.06 -11.29 -1.20
CA GLY A 99 -10.86 -11.60 -0.02
C GLY A 99 -11.09 -10.40 0.91
N LEU A 100 -10.07 -9.53 1.06
CA LEU A 100 -10.18 -8.30 1.84
C LEU A 100 -11.09 -7.27 1.16
N ILE A 101 -11.01 -7.13 -0.15
CA ILE A 101 -11.91 -6.25 -0.91
C ILE A 101 -13.37 -6.69 -0.70
N GLN A 102 -13.64 -8.00 -0.84
CA GLN A 102 -14.98 -8.53 -0.63
C GLN A 102 -15.48 -8.26 0.80
N MET A 103 -14.65 -8.51 1.80
CA MET A 103 -14.98 -8.21 3.21
C MET A 103 -15.33 -6.71 3.40
N HIS A 104 -14.62 -5.81 2.75
CA HIS A 104 -14.92 -4.37 2.84
C HIS A 104 -16.25 -4.03 2.16
N LEU A 105 -16.54 -4.61 0.99
CA LEU A 105 -17.83 -4.45 0.31
C LEU A 105 -18.99 -4.92 1.18
N ASP A 106 -18.86 -6.09 1.81
CA ASP A 106 -19.85 -6.64 2.72
C ASP A 106 -20.08 -5.74 3.94
N ASN A 107 -19.00 -5.17 4.50
CA ASN A 107 -19.10 -4.21 5.60
C ASN A 107 -19.78 -2.91 5.19
N PHE A 108 -19.51 -2.37 4.00
CA PHE A 108 -20.23 -1.20 3.50
C PHE A 108 -21.73 -1.50 3.37
N LYS A 109 -22.08 -2.63 2.78
CA LYS A 109 -23.47 -3.08 2.66
C LYS A 109 -24.14 -3.26 4.04
N ALA A 110 -23.49 -3.94 4.96
CA ALA A 110 -24.00 -4.20 6.30
C ALA A 110 -24.12 -2.95 7.18
N SER A 111 -23.28 -1.95 6.96
CA SER A 111 -23.33 -0.69 7.71
C SER A 111 -24.44 0.26 7.23
N GLY A 112 -24.89 0.14 5.98
CA GLY A 112 -25.80 1.08 5.34
C GLY A 112 -25.11 2.36 4.80
N ALA A 113 -23.76 2.45 4.86
CA ALA A 113 -23.01 3.53 4.20
C ALA A 113 -23.03 3.33 2.68
N GLU A 114 -23.42 4.34 1.94
CA GLU A 114 -23.42 4.30 0.47
C GLU A 114 -21.97 4.41 -0.05
N LEU A 115 -21.47 3.35 -0.66
CA LEU A 115 -20.17 3.35 -1.34
C LEU A 115 -20.38 3.75 -2.81
N ILE A 116 -19.72 4.83 -3.23
CA ILE A 116 -19.79 5.37 -4.59
C ILE A 116 -18.42 5.23 -5.23
N ILE A 117 -18.34 4.43 -6.29
CA ILE A 117 -17.09 4.24 -7.02
C ILE A 117 -16.95 5.34 -8.07
N GLY A 118 -15.96 6.21 -7.86
CA GLY A 118 -15.74 7.37 -8.72
C GLY A 118 -14.69 8.33 -8.18
N SER A 119 -14.39 9.35 -8.94
CA SER A 119 -13.43 10.39 -8.58
C SER A 119 -14.15 11.66 -8.16
N GLY A 120 -14.00 12.05 -6.88
CA GLY A 120 -14.63 13.24 -6.32
C GLY A 120 -13.71 14.47 -6.35
N ARG A 121 -14.30 15.64 -6.66
CA ARG A 121 -13.64 16.94 -6.50
C ARG A 121 -14.59 17.95 -5.86
N PHE A 122 -14.07 18.89 -5.10
CA PHE A 122 -14.87 19.97 -4.55
C PHE A 122 -15.27 20.95 -5.65
N VAL A 123 -16.55 21.31 -5.67
CA VAL A 123 -17.12 22.34 -6.57
C VAL A 123 -17.76 23.50 -5.81
N GLY A 124 -17.78 23.42 -4.48
CA GLY A 124 -18.26 24.47 -3.58
C GLY A 124 -18.10 24.05 -2.11
N PRO A 125 -18.47 24.88 -1.15
CA PRO A 125 -18.42 24.55 0.27
C PRO A 125 -19.20 23.26 0.56
N LYS A 126 -18.48 22.23 1.06
CA LYS A 126 -19.04 20.89 1.41
C LYS A 126 -19.77 20.19 0.26
N THR A 127 -19.56 20.61 -0.99
CA THR A 127 -20.21 20.08 -2.19
C THR A 127 -19.16 19.46 -3.09
N LEU A 128 -19.39 18.20 -3.46
CA LEU A 128 -18.52 17.44 -4.34
C LEU A 128 -19.26 17.06 -5.62
N GLU A 129 -18.54 17.16 -6.72
CA GLU A 129 -18.88 16.52 -7.97
C GLU A 129 -18.11 15.18 -8.04
N VAL A 130 -18.81 14.13 -8.41
CA VAL A 130 -18.25 12.77 -8.51
C VAL A 130 -18.42 12.26 -9.93
N ALA A 131 -17.32 12.12 -10.65
CA ALA A 131 -17.29 11.39 -11.91
C ALA A 131 -17.33 9.89 -11.59
N LEU A 132 -18.42 9.21 -11.94
CA LEU A 132 -18.63 7.78 -11.64
C LEU A 132 -17.77 6.91 -12.55
N SER A 133 -17.31 5.80 -12.02
CA SER A 133 -16.46 4.85 -12.80
C SER A 133 -17.22 4.12 -13.90
N ASP A 134 -18.55 3.98 -13.78
CA ASP A 134 -19.46 3.40 -14.78
C ASP A 134 -20.09 4.45 -15.72
N GLY A 135 -19.66 5.70 -15.59
CA GLY A 135 -20.11 6.83 -16.38
C GLY A 135 -21.10 7.73 -15.69
N GLY A 136 -21.18 8.96 -16.17
CA GLY A 136 -22.05 9.99 -15.60
C GLY A 136 -21.41 10.74 -14.43
N THR A 137 -22.20 11.64 -13.85
CA THR A 137 -21.78 12.55 -12.78
C THR A 137 -22.85 12.65 -11.72
N ARG A 138 -22.43 12.66 -10.44
CA ARG A 138 -23.30 12.91 -9.30
C ARG A 138 -22.79 14.11 -8.50
N PHE A 139 -23.72 14.88 -7.94
CA PHE A 139 -23.39 15.96 -7.01
C PHE A 139 -23.85 15.57 -5.61
N LEU A 140 -22.93 15.69 -4.64
CA LEU A 140 -23.17 15.34 -3.24
C LEU A 140 -22.87 16.56 -2.36
N ARG A 141 -23.70 16.79 -1.35
CA ARG A 141 -23.42 17.77 -0.31
C ARG A 141 -23.49 17.10 1.06
N GLY A 142 -22.45 17.32 1.88
CA GLY A 142 -22.41 16.82 3.25
C GLY A 142 -22.62 17.94 4.27
N LYS A 143 -23.37 17.71 5.34
CA LYS A 143 -23.31 18.59 6.51
C LYS A 143 -21.89 18.64 7.07
N LYS A 144 -21.19 17.49 7.01
CA LYS A 144 -19.75 17.35 7.28
C LYS A 144 -19.10 16.61 6.12
N VAL A 145 -17.86 17.02 5.78
CA VAL A 145 -17.05 16.32 4.77
C VAL A 145 -15.73 15.89 5.40
N ILE A 146 -15.37 14.64 5.21
CA ILE A 146 -14.11 14.05 5.70
C ILE A 146 -13.23 13.80 4.49
N ILE A 147 -12.01 14.34 4.52
CA ILE A 147 -11.00 14.15 3.47
C ILE A 147 -10.04 13.05 3.91
N GLY A 148 -10.17 11.87 3.30
CA GLY A 148 -9.35 10.69 3.58
C GLY A 148 -8.65 10.18 2.33
N THR A 149 -8.07 11.05 1.53
CA THR A 149 -7.49 10.76 0.21
C THR A 149 -6.16 10.02 0.27
N GLY A 150 -5.54 9.92 1.46
CA GLY A 150 -4.26 9.24 1.65
C GLY A 150 -3.07 9.92 0.97
N THR A 151 -2.03 9.15 0.72
CA THR A 151 -0.77 9.60 0.13
C THR A 151 -0.33 8.68 -1.02
N ARG A 152 0.73 9.05 -1.69
CA ARG A 152 1.39 8.26 -2.74
C ARG A 152 2.89 8.21 -2.47
N ALA A 153 3.57 7.18 -3.01
CA ALA A 153 5.01 7.17 -3.07
C ALA A 153 5.50 8.37 -3.90
N THR A 154 6.55 9.00 -3.42
CA THR A 154 7.26 10.05 -4.14
C THR A 154 8.41 9.40 -4.92
N ILE A 155 8.56 9.78 -6.19
CA ILE A 155 9.76 9.49 -6.97
C ILE A 155 10.60 10.75 -6.91
N GLU A 156 11.81 10.64 -6.35
CA GLU A 156 12.71 11.76 -6.17
C GLU A 156 13.14 12.31 -7.54
N GLN A 157 13.44 13.61 -7.58
CA GLN A 157 13.92 14.28 -8.80
C GLN A 157 15.42 14.10 -8.96
N ILE A 158 15.85 12.87 -9.19
CA ILE A 158 17.24 12.50 -9.48
C ILE A 158 17.37 12.38 -11.00
N PRO A 159 18.37 13.00 -11.63
CA PRO A 159 18.58 12.89 -13.07
C PRO A 159 18.65 11.42 -13.51
N GLY A 160 17.84 11.03 -14.52
CA GLY A 160 17.77 9.67 -15.05
C GLY A 160 16.87 8.72 -14.25
N LEU A 161 16.41 9.06 -13.05
CA LEU A 161 15.60 8.15 -12.24
C LEU A 161 14.23 7.90 -12.87
N SER A 162 13.54 8.95 -13.28
CA SER A 162 12.21 8.82 -13.91
C SER A 162 12.25 8.02 -15.20
N GLU A 163 13.28 8.22 -16.00
CA GLU A 163 13.54 7.53 -17.26
C GLU A 163 13.83 6.04 -17.05
N SER A 164 14.43 5.68 -15.91
CA SER A 164 14.69 4.30 -15.54
C SER A 164 13.41 3.51 -15.16
N ARG A 165 12.27 4.19 -15.04
CA ARG A 165 10.97 3.62 -14.61
C ARG A 165 11.08 2.87 -13.28
N PRO A 166 11.43 3.56 -12.21
CA PRO A 166 11.61 2.92 -10.92
C PRO A 166 10.30 2.31 -10.43
N LEU A 167 10.40 1.18 -9.76
CA LEU A 167 9.27 0.58 -9.08
C LEU A 167 8.94 1.35 -7.80
N THR A 168 7.67 1.55 -7.54
CA THR A 168 7.21 1.86 -6.18
C THR A 168 6.91 0.57 -5.42
N HIS A 169 6.48 0.68 -4.16
CA HIS A 169 6.00 -0.49 -3.41
C HIS A 169 4.86 -1.23 -4.13
N ILE A 170 4.05 -0.54 -4.95
CA ILE A 170 2.92 -1.13 -5.68
C ILE A 170 3.44 -2.13 -6.70
N GLU A 171 4.33 -1.71 -7.59
CA GLU A 171 4.89 -2.55 -8.63
C GLU A 171 5.80 -3.63 -8.05
N ALA A 172 6.56 -3.31 -7.00
CA ALA A 172 7.41 -4.28 -6.31
C ALA A 172 6.60 -5.45 -5.72
N LEU A 173 5.38 -5.19 -5.21
CA LEU A 173 4.47 -6.22 -4.71
C LEU A 173 3.78 -7.02 -5.82
N GLU A 174 3.91 -6.63 -7.08
CA GLU A 174 3.35 -7.31 -8.26
C GLU A 174 4.39 -8.10 -9.06
N LEU A 175 5.66 -8.10 -8.64
CA LEU A 175 6.69 -8.87 -9.30
C LEU A 175 6.36 -10.36 -9.35
N ASP A 176 6.51 -10.96 -10.51
CA ASP A 176 6.31 -12.39 -10.77
C ASP A 176 7.61 -13.15 -11.00
N HIS A 177 8.72 -12.46 -10.90
CA HIS A 177 10.07 -12.98 -10.99
C HIS A 177 10.97 -12.38 -9.91
N ILE A 178 12.09 -13.02 -9.64
CA ILE A 178 13.11 -12.51 -8.72
C ILE A 178 14.10 -11.69 -9.55
N PRO A 179 14.22 -10.37 -9.33
CA PRO A 179 15.23 -9.58 -10.00
C PRO A 179 16.63 -10.07 -9.62
N GLU A 180 17.55 -10.11 -10.57
CA GLU A 180 18.94 -10.50 -10.28
C GLU A 180 19.58 -9.58 -9.26
N HIS A 181 19.36 -8.26 -9.40
CA HIS A 181 19.84 -7.24 -8.48
C HIS A 181 18.75 -6.18 -8.27
N LEU A 182 18.38 -5.95 -7.02
CA LEU A 182 17.46 -4.90 -6.63
C LEU A 182 18.22 -3.75 -5.98
N LEU A 183 18.12 -2.56 -6.57
CA LEU A 183 18.55 -1.31 -5.93
C LEU A 183 17.36 -0.69 -5.21
N VAL A 184 17.51 -0.39 -3.93
CA VAL A 184 16.47 0.22 -3.10
C VAL A 184 16.89 1.63 -2.74
N LEU A 185 16.14 2.61 -3.20
CA LEU A 185 16.39 4.02 -2.86
C LEU A 185 15.60 4.39 -1.62
N GLY A 186 16.29 4.56 -0.51
CA GLY A 186 15.77 4.89 0.81
C GLY A 186 15.77 3.72 1.79
N GLY A 187 16.47 3.90 2.90
CA GLY A 187 16.61 2.96 4.01
C GLY A 187 15.55 3.13 5.10
N GLY A 188 14.36 3.64 4.76
CA GLY A 188 13.21 3.64 5.66
C GLY A 188 12.53 2.28 5.74
N TYR A 189 11.54 2.12 6.64
CA TYR A 189 10.91 0.82 6.92
C TYR A 189 10.34 0.10 5.69
N ILE A 190 9.77 0.81 4.70
CA ILE A 190 9.24 0.18 3.47
C ILE A 190 10.41 -0.39 2.64
N GLY A 191 11.48 0.39 2.49
CA GLY A 191 12.68 -0.04 1.78
C GLY A 191 13.31 -1.26 2.44
N LEU A 192 13.49 -1.22 3.75
CA LEU A 192 14.05 -2.32 4.56
C LEU A 192 13.23 -3.60 4.44
N GLU A 193 11.90 -3.52 4.60
CA GLU A 193 11.01 -4.68 4.50
C GLU A 193 11.09 -5.36 3.12
N LEU A 194 11.05 -4.59 2.04
CA LEU A 194 11.07 -5.12 0.69
C LEU A 194 12.48 -5.60 0.28
N ALA A 195 13.53 -4.87 0.70
CA ALA A 195 14.91 -5.27 0.50
C ALA A 195 15.19 -6.65 1.13
N GLN A 196 14.84 -6.82 2.39
CA GLN A 196 15.02 -8.08 3.10
C GLN A 196 14.20 -9.21 2.46
N ALA A 197 12.94 -8.95 2.09
CA ALA A 197 12.11 -9.96 1.44
C ALA A 197 12.73 -10.43 0.12
N MET A 198 13.18 -9.50 -0.74
CA MET A 198 13.80 -9.86 -2.02
C MET A 198 15.16 -10.53 -1.83
N ARG A 199 15.96 -10.12 -0.84
CA ARG A 199 17.20 -10.82 -0.47
C ARG A 199 16.95 -12.28 -0.10
N ARG A 200 15.93 -12.51 0.71
CA ARG A 200 15.53 -13.88 1.13
C ARG A 200 14.95 -14.69 -0.02
N PHE A 201 14.42 -14.08 -1.06
CA PHE A 201 14.04 -14.76 -2.30
C PHE A 201 15.23 -15.06 -3.22
N GLY A 202 16.41 -14.46 -2.99
CA GLY A 202 17.62 -14.73 -3.73
C GLY A 202 18.16 -13.60 -4.59
N SER A 203 17.53 -12.41 -4.58
CA SER A 203 18.10 -11.22 -5.23
C SER A 203 19.40 -10.80 -4.56
N ARG A 204 20.34 -10.29 -5.32
CA ARG A 204 21.32 -9.33 -4.79
C ARG A 204 20.59 -8.05 -4.43
N VAL A 205 20.89 -7.46 -3.30
CA VAL A 205 20.19 -6.23 -2.86
C VAL A 205 21.20 -5.20 -2.40
N THR A 206 21.02 -3.96 -2.88
CA THR A 206 21.77 -2.80 -2.41
C THR A 206 20.75 -1.73 -1.97
N ILE A 207 20.88 -1.25 -0.74
CA ILE A 207 20.12 -0.11 -0.22
C ILE A 207 21.00 1.13 -0.35
N ILE A 208 20.47 2.19 -0.94
CA ILE A 208 21.12 3.48 -1.08
C ILE A 208 20.29 4.49 -0.29
N ASP A 209 20.87 5.15 0.72
CA ASP A 209 20.18 6.18 1.50
C ASP A 209 21.01 7.46 1.51
N ARG A 210 20.34 8.59 1.40
CA ARG A 210 20.98 9.93 1.48
C ARG A 210 21.33 10.35 2.91
N ASN A 211 20.85 9.62 3.91
CA ASN A 211 21.19 9.86 5.30
C ASN A 211 22.37 8.98 5.72
N GLU A 212 23.03 9.35 6.78
CA GLU A 212 24.21 8.64 7.32
C GLU A 212 23.87 7.23 7.84
N ARG A 213 22.59 6.96 8.17
CA ARG A 213 22.16 5.68 8.73
C ARG A 213 20.79 5.26 8.23
N LEU A 214 20.54 3.95 8.21
CA LEU A 214 19.22 3.38 7.95
C LEU A 214 18.24 3.80 9.05
N ALA A 215 16.95 3.90 8.70
CA ALA A 215 15.89 4.28 9.64
C ALA A 215 16.26 5.52 10.47
N HIS A 216 16.84 6.52 9.87
CA HIS A 216 17.48 7.70 10.50
C HIS A 216 16.60 8.49 11.48
N ARG A 217 15.29 8.18 11.52
CA ARG A 217 14.32 8.79 12.47
C ARG A 217 14.17 8.01 13.76
N GLU A 218 14.72 6.81 13.81
CA GLU A 218 14.71 5.96 14.98
C GLU A 218 15.95 6.23 15.85
N ASP A 219 15.99 5.67 17.04
CA ASP A 219 17.13 5.75 17.94
C ASP A 219 18.36 5.09 17.29
N GLU A 220 19.56 5.52 17.71
CA GLU A 220 20.81 5.12 17.07
C GLU A 220 21.07 3.61 17.19
N ASP A 221 20.83 3.03 18.34
CA ASP A 221 20.94 1.58 18.60
C ASP A 221 19.98 0.75 17.73
N VAL A 222 18.78 1.29 17.41
CA VAL A 222 17.83 0.66 16.47
C VAL A 222 18.39 0.71 15.05
N SER A 223 18.96 1.85 14.63
CA SER A 223 19.58 1.99 13.31
C SER A 223 20.77 1.05 13.14
N GLU A 224 21.64 0.95 14.16
CA GLU A 224 22.78 0.03 14.18
C GLU A 224 22.32 -1.43 14.09
N GLY A 225 21.37 -1.84 14.93
CA GLY A 225 20.86 -3.21 14.92
C GLY A 225 20.18 -3.59 13.58
N LEU A 226 19.51 -2.65 12.91
CA LEU A 226 18.94 -2.87 11.57
C LEU A 226 20.04 -2.98 10.51
N THR A 227 21.10 -2.19 10.63
CA THR A 227 22.26 -2.22 9.73
C THR A 227 22.96 -3.58 9.84
N ASP A 228 23.28 -4.03 11.05
CA ASP A 228 23.91 -5.31 11.33
C ASP A 228 23.07 -6.47 10.79
N LEU A 229 21.77 -6.45 11.02
CA LEU A 229 20.85 -7.46 10.50
C LEU A 229 20.87 -7.53 8.98
N CYS A 230 20.79 -6.39 8.29
CA CYS A 230 20.80 -6.32 6.85
C CYS A 230 22.13 -6.82 6.26
N GLN A 231 23.25 -6.41 6.86
CA GLN A 231 24.60 -6.85 6.44
C GLN A 231 24.80 -8.33 6.68
N ALA A 232 24.36 -8.87 7.82
CA ALA A 232 24.41 -10.31 8.12
C ALA A 232 23.62 -11.16 7.10
N GLU A 233 22.54 -10.64 6.55
CA GLU A 233 21.79 -11.27 5.46
C GLU A 233 22.40 -11.02 4.07
N GLY A 234 23.52 -10.28 3.97
CA GLY A 234 24.23 -10.00 2.72
C GLY A 234 23.60 -8.90 1.86
N ILE A 235 22.91 -7.95 2.48
CA ILE A 235 22.45 -6.71 1.83
C ILE A 235 23.58 -5.71 1.87
N VAL A 236 23.91 -5.12 0.73
CA VAL A 236 24.87 -4.01 0.64
C VAL A 236 24.17 -2.71 1.02
N ILE A 237 24.82 -1.91 1.87
CA ILE A 237 24.28 -0.62 2.34
C ILE A 237 25.24 0.47 1.91
N CYS A 238 24.71 1.49 1.23
CA CYS A 238 25.39 2.70 0.79
C CYS A 238 24.65 3.89 1.42
N THR A 239 25.28 4.55 2.38
CA THR A 239 24.77 5.76 3.04
C THR A 239 25.58 6.99 2.62
N SER A 240 25.22 8.19 3.08
CA SER A 240 25.70 9.48 2.57
C SER A 240 27.19 9.81 2.80
N ASP A 241 28.02 8.86 3.15
CA ASP A 241 29.48 9.02 3.14
C ASP A 241 30.09 9.00 1.71
N PHE A 242 29.30 9.47 0.72
CA PHE A 242 29.71 9.62 -0.67
C PHE A 242 29.77 11.10 -1.07
#